data_46ab102a6f37200b801402975a95ab57
#
_entry.id   46ab102a6f37200b801402975a95ab57
#
_cell.length_a   1.000
_cell.length_b   1.000
_cell.length_c   1.000
_cell.angle_alpha   90.00
_cell.angle_beta   90.00
_cell.angle_gamma   90.00
#
_symmetry.space_group_name_H-M   'P 1'
#
loop_
_entity.id
_entity.type
_entity.pdbx_description
1 polymer ?
#
loop_
_entity_poly.entity_id
_entity_poly.type
_entity_poly.pdbx_seq_one_letter_code
_entity_poly.pdbx_strand_id
1 'polypeptide(L)'
;MINNKIVTIFICITLNIPSIFFNLKAYEDYESLDRVIAVVEKSVVTKNELEKAINSVIIQFKTANKPVPSQNVLIKEVLDRLIEKKLITQYAKLIGIKVENQYLDSVISNIAKKNNITVEELKLKLEDEGGDFSEFKEGISYELLMNQVKEREITSKINVSDFEIESMLKKETSKAPAEFKISHILLKKENGYILGGEKLKKILNQLKTETFSNIAINNSRGPMANKGGDLGWKKIEELPELFSIAISKMSIGDVSEPLVSGNGIHIIRLDDAKNSDKKSNRIFSEQFNISQILIKTNEINNEDAIKKKLKNIKNQILEGVKFSEAASQFSEGPASLLEGALGWVDKSAMLPNYKSAVESSTLGEVSGPFDTEVGWVLILVSETRNKDITDEKKKLSAKIEILQRKTQIKYKDWYDQLKSQVHIEILLNE
;
A
#
# COMPACT_ATOMS: atom_id res chain seq x y z
N MET A 1 -2.56 0.66 7.56
CA MET A 1 -1.42 -0.07 6.99
C MET A 1 -0.96 0.68 5.74
N ILE A 2 -0.09 1.65 5.92
CA ILE A 2 0.52 2.40 4.81
C ILE A 2 1.61 1.52 4.24
N ASN A 3 1.56 1.34 2.95
CA ASN A 3 2.33 0.39 2.15
C ASN A 3 3.84 0.44 2.42
N ASN A 4 4.38 -0.68 2.88
CA ASN A 4 5.81 -0.95 3.17
C ASN A 4 6.72 -0.94 1.91
N LYS A 5 6.34 -0.30 0.81
CA LYS A 5 7.08 -0.39 -0.47
C LYS A 5 8.01 0.78 -0.79
N ILE A 6 8.03 1.84 0.01
CA ILE A 6 8.82 3.05 -0.35
C ILE A 6 10.19 3.09 0.33
N VAL A 7 10.42 2.36 1.42
CA VAL A 7 11.64 2.48 2.23
C VAL A 7 12.72 1.41 1.94
N THR A 8 12.39 0.35 1.21
CA THR A 8 13.33 -0.78 0.99
C THR A 8 14.34 -0.56 -0.15
N ILE A 9 14.36 0.60 -0.81
CA ILE A 9 15.17 0.84 -2.04
C ILE A 9 16.55 1.45 -1.72
N PHE A 10 16.84 1.83 -0.48
CA PHE A 10 18.08 2.55 -0.15
C PHE A 10 19.21 1.71 0.48
N ILE A 11 19.16 0.41 0.50
CA ILE A 11 20.24 -0.41 1.09
C ILE A 11 20.71 -1.45 0.08
N CYS A 12 21.82 -1.19 -0.56
CA CYS A 12 22.88 -2.04 -1.10
C CYS A 12 23.47 -1.46 -2.37
N ILE A 13 24.67 -0.97 -2.31
CA ILE A 13 25.71 -1.19 -3.34
C ILE A 13 27.02 -0.62 -2.79
N THR A 14 27.91 -1.51 -2.35
CA THR A 14 29.35 -1.27 -2.30
C THR A 14 29.93 -1.63 -3.64
N LEU A 15 30.46 -0.68 -4.39
CA LEU A 15 31.24 -0.96 -5.59
C LEU A 15 32.50 -0.10 -5.61
N ASN A 16 33.65 -0.78 -5.54
CA ASN A 16 34.98 -0.29 -5.79
C ASN A 16 35.08 0.37 -7.17
N ILE A 17 35.47 1.63 -7.21
CA ILE A 17 35.90 2.31 -8.46
C ILE A 17 37.36 2.70 -8.34
N PRO A 18 38.22 2.31 -9.27
CA PRO A 18 39.62 2.70 -9.27
C PRO A 18 39.79 4.17 -9.68
N SER A 19 40.66 4.85 -8.94
CA SER A 19 41.03 6.25 -9.12
C SER A 19 41.69 6.46 -10.48
N ILE A 20 41.04 7.19 -11.39
CA ILE A 20 41.66 7.76 -12.59
C ILE A 20 41.85 9.25 -12.31
N PHE A 21 43.14 9.64 -12.17
CA PHE A 21 43.53 11.04 -12.07
C PHE A 21 43.34 11.70 -13.45
N PHE A 22 42.40 12.61 -13.56
CA PHE A 22 42.35 13.57 -14.67
C PHE A 22 42.91 14.92 -14.20
N ASN A 23 43.96 15.38 -14.90
CA ASN A 23 44.48 16.75 -14.76
C ASN A 23 43.40 17.76 -15.18
N LEU A 24 42.84 18.45 -14.23
CA LEU A 24 41.98 19.63 -14.47
C LEU A 24 42.86 20.86 -14.66
N LYS A 25 42.91 21.36 -15.89
CA LYS A 25 43.25 22.76 -16.15
C LYS A 25 42.18 23.63 -15.46
N ALA A 26 42.64 24.57 -14.64
CA ALA A 26 41.79 25.59 -14.04
C ALA A 26 41.11 26.40 -15.17
N TYR A 27 39.82 26.15 -15.35
CA TYR A 27 38.91 27.09 -16.00
C TYR A 27 38.41 28.02 -14.90
N GLU A 28 38.54 29.36 -15.11
CA GLU A 28 37.90 30.34 -14.26
C GLU A 28 36.40 30.05 -14.20
N ASP A 29 35.91 29.71 -13.01
CA ASP A 29 34.49 29.53 -12.72
C ASP A 29 33.78 30.87 -12.84
N TYR A 30 33.28 31.17 -14.03
CA TYR A 30 32.13 32.05 -14.13
C TYR A 30 30.98 31.33 -13.47
N GLU A 31 30.53 31.78 -12.28
CA GLU A 31 29.23 31.41 -11.72
C GLU A 31 28.18 31.66 -12.81
N SER A 32 27.81 30.60 -13.53
CA SER A 32 26.74 30.71 -14.51
C SER A 32 25.46 30.98 -13.72
N LEU A 33 24.93 32.21 -13.88
CA LEU A 33 23.62 32.58 -13.35
C LEU A 33 22.62 31.49 -13.70
N ASP A 34 21.96 30.91 -12.68
CA ASP A 34 21.04 29.78 -12.86
C ASP A 34 19.86 30.26 -13.73
N ARG A 35 19.64 29.56 -14.84
CA ARG A 35 18.65 29.96 -15.85
C ARG A 35 17.24 29.59 -15.38
N VAL A 36 16.29 30.53 -15.49
CA VAL A 36 14.88 30.25 -15.27
C VAL A 36 14.33 29.44 -16.43
N ILE A 37 13.66 28.30 -16.12
CA ILE A 37 13.04 27.38 -17.08
C ILE A 37 11.54 27.48 -17.07
N ALA A 38 10.93 27.78 -15.91
CA ALA A 38 9.51 28.08 -15.83
C ALA A 38 9.22 29.14 -14.75
N VAL A 39 8.22 29.94 -15.02
CA VAL A 39 7.64 30.88 -14.06
C VAL A 39 6.28 30.34 -13.63
N VAL A 40 6.05 30.28 -12.33
CA VAL A 40 4.79 29.83 -11.73
C VAL A 40 4.35 30.92 -10.76
N GLU A 41 3.50 31.84 -11.23
CA GLU A 41 3.07 33.02 -10.46
C GLU A 41 4.26 33.80 -9.88
N LYS A 42 4.48 33.68 -8.55
CA LYS A 42 5.55 34.36 -7.81
C LYS A 42 6.78 33.50 -7.57
N SER A 43 6.85 32.31 -8.16
CA SER A 43 7.97 31.39 -8.03
C SER A 43 8.56 31.03 -9.38
N VAL A 44 9.79 30.58 -9.38
CA VAL A 44 10.46 30.12 -10.59
C VAL A 44 10.96 28.68 -10.40
N VAL A 45 11.09 27.97 -11.52
CA VAL A 45 11.83 26.72 -11.62
C VAL A 45 13.11 27.04 -12.39
N THR A 46 14.25 26.68 -11.82
CA THR A 46 15.54 26.92 -12.44
C THR A 46 16.08 25.68 -13.15
N LYS A 47 17.05 25.88 -14.03
CA LYS A 47 17.72 24.80 -14.74
C LYS A 47 18.41 23.83 -13.77
N ASN A 48 19.10 24.38 -12.77
CA ASN A 48 19.78 23.58 -11.75
C ASN A 48 18.78 22.73 -10.93
N GLU A 49 17.64 23.31 -10.54
CA GLU A 49 16.57 22.57 -9.84
C GLU A 49 16.03 21.41 -10.71
N LEU A 50 15.82 21.65 -12.01
CA LEU A 50 15.35 20.62 -12.93
C LEU A 50 16.40 19.51 -13.11
N GLU A 51 17.67 19.85 -13.33
CA GLU A 51 18.76 18.88 -13.52
C GLU A 51 18.98 18.01 -12.29
N LYS A 52 18.96 18.60 -11.09
CA LYS A 52 19.03 17.87 -9.81
C LYS A 52 17.85 16.90 -9.67
N ALA A 53 16.64 17.34 -9.95
CA ALA A 53 15.47 16.52 -9.86
C ALA A 53 15.48 15.35 -10.88
N ILE A 54 15.94 15.59 -12.12
CA ILE A 54 16.12 14.56 -13.14
C ILE A 54 17.15 13.51 -12.67
N ASN A 55 18.29 13.95 -12.15
CA ASN A 55 19.32 13.04 -11.66
C ASN A 55 18.81 12.15 -10.52
N SER A 56 18.06 12.71 -9.59
CA SER A 56 17.43 11.95 -8.50
C SER A 56 16.47 10.89 -9.05
N VAL A 57 15.67 11.20 -10.07
CA VAL A 57 14.77 10.24 -10.72
C VAL A 57 15.55 9.15 -11.43
N ILE A 58 16.64 9.49 -12.16
CA ILE A 58 17.50 8.51 -12.85
C ILE A 58 18.11 7.52 -11.85
N ILE A 59 18.60 8.02 -10.70
CA ILE A 59 19.14 7.18 -9.63
C ILE A 59 18.08 6.22 -9.13
N GLN A 60 16.84 6.68 -8.87
CA GLN A 60 15.74 5.84 -8.44
C GLN A 60 15.41 4.71 -9.45
N PHE A 61 15.38 5.01 -10.75
CA PHE A 61 15.16 3.99 -11.78
C PHE A 61 16.27 2.96 -11.80
N LYS A 62 17.54 3.39 -11.72
CA LYS A 62 18.71 2.50 -11.68
C LYS A 62 18.70 1.60 -10.43
N THR A 63 18.45 2.15 -9.27
CA THR A 63 18.37 1.40 -8.01
C THR A 63 17.22 0.38 -8.02
N ALA A 64 16.10 0.72 -8.67
CA ALA A 64 14.97 -0.19 -8.84
C ALA A 64 15.14 -1.21 -9.98
N ASN A 65 16.28 -1.26 -10.66
CA ASN A 65 16.53 -2.08 -11.85
C ASN A 65 15.47 -1.90 -12.95
N LYS A 66 14.96 -0.67 -13.11
CA LYS A 66 13.98 -0.33 -14.14
C LYS A 66 14.64 0.42 -15.30
N PRO A 67 14.15 0.26 -16.54
CA PRO A 67 14.64 1.04 -17.66
C PRO A 67 14.34 2.54 -17.44
N VAL A 68 15.35 3.39 -17.65
CA VAL A 68 15.22 4.84 -17.55
C VAL A 68 14.44 5.34 -18.78
N PRO A 69 13.37 6.16 -18.61
CA PRO A 69 12.66 6.76 -19.73
C PRO A 69 13.55 7.64 -20.60
N SER A 70 13.08 7.97 -21.81
CA SER A 70 13.83 8.88 -22.69
C SER A 70 13.97 10.28 -22.06
N GLN A 71 15.03 10.98 -22.40
CA GLN A 71 15.35 12.29 -21.81
C GLN A 71 14.20 13.29 -21.95
N ASN A 72 13.54 13.34 -23.11
CA ASN A 72 12.41 14.25 -23.33
C ASN A 72 11.21 13.95 -22.41
N VAL A 73 10.94 12.68 -22.15
CA VAL A 73 9.88 12.26 -21.23
C VAL A 73 10.24 12.66 -19.79
N LEU A 74 11.50 12.41 -19.39
CA LEU A 74 11.98 12.79 -18.06
C LEU A 74 11.91 14.29 -17.82
N ILE A 75 12.42 15.10 -18.78
CA ILE A 75 12.37 16.56 -18.67
C ILE A 75 10.95 17.03 -18.46
N LYS A 76 10.01 16.55 -19.31
CA LYS A 76 8.63 16.96 -19.23
C LYS A 76 7.97 16.56 -17.88
N GLU A 77 8.09 15.29 -17.49
CA GLU A 77 7.46 14.79 -16.27
C GLU A 77 8.05 15.43 -15.01
N VAL A 78 9.37 15.65 -14.97
CA VAL A 78 10.04 16.27 -13.82
C VAL A 78 9.70 17.75 -13.75
N LEU A 79 9.66 18.45 -14.88
CA LEU A 79 9.26 19.86 -14.93
C LEU A 79 7.80 20.04 -14.46
N ASP A 80 6.88 19.20 -14.94
CA ASP A 80 5.48 19.22 -14.52
C ASP A 80 5.36 19.03 -12.99
N ARG A 81 6.15 18.12 -12.40
CA ARG A 81 6.21 17.92 -10.93
C ARG A 81 6.76 19.12 -10.18
N LEU A 82 7.78 19.79 -10.72
CA LEU A 82 8.35 20.97 -10.10
C LEU A 82 7.35 22.14 -10.13
N ILE A 83 6.65 22.32 -11.25
CA ILE A 83 5.56 23.30 -11.39
C ILE A 83 4.44 22.99 -10.37
N GLU A 84 4.02 21.70 -10.28
CA GLU A 84 3.03 21.28 -9.29
C GLU A 84 3.49 21.59 -7.86
N LYS A 85 4.75 21.27 -7.51
CA LYS A 85 5.32 21.58 -6.18
C LYS A 85 5.26 23.07 -5.86
N LYS A 86 5.66 23.94 -6.82
CA LYS A 86 5.61 25.40 -6.64
C LYS A 86 4.16 25.87 -6.45
N LEU A 87 3.25 25.40 -7.28
CA LEU A 87 1.85 25.81 -7.25
C LEU A 87 1.16 25.38 -5.94
N ILE A 88 1.30 24.11 -5.54
CA ILE A 88 0.70 23.60 -4.31
C ILE A 88 1.28 24.30 -3.07
N THR A 89 2.59 24.57 -3.07
CA THR A 89 3.22 25.29 -1.96
C THR A 89 2.67 26.71 -1.82
N GLN A 90 2.47 27.42 -2.94
CA GLN A 90 1.86 28.77 -2.92
C GLN A 90 0.39 28.70 -2.48
N TYR A 91 -0.38 27.74 -3.00
CA TYR A 91 -1.76 27.54 -2.60
C TYR A 91 -1.90 27.23 -1.12
N ALA A 92 -1.08 26.31 -0.58
CA ALA A 92 -1.07 25.97 0.83
C ALA A 92 -0.81 27.19 1.71
N LYS A 93 0.16 28.05 1.32
CA LYS A 93 0.46 29.31 2.00
C LYS A 93 -0.75 30.27 1.96
N LEU A 94 -1.43 30.36 0.81
CA LEU A 94 -2.62 31.22 0.65
C LEU A 94 -3.75 30.80 1.60
N ILE A 95 -3.98 29.50 1.77
CA ILE A 95 -5.04 28.97 2.64
C ILE A 95 -4.60 28.76 4.09
N GLY A 96 -3.37 29.18 4.44
CA GLY A 96 -2.85 29.11 5.81
C GLY A 96 -2.43 27.72 6.28
N ILE A 97 -2.16 26.80 5.35
CA ILE A 97 -1.59 25.48 5.68
C ILE A 97 -0.07 25.60 5.75
N LYS A 98 0.51 25.12 6.84
CA LYS A 98 1.95 25.02 7.06
C LYS A 98 2.30 23.80 7.86
N VAL A 99 3.47 23.25 7.60
CA VAL A 99 4.01 22.12 8.38
C VAL A 99 4.87 22.71 9.51
N GLU A 100 4.47 22.47 10.74
CA GLU A 100 5.23 22.90 11.91
C GLU A 100 6.51 22.06 12.04
N ASN A 101 7.64 22.74 12.36
CA ASN A 101 8.94 22.08 12.44
C ASN A 101 8.95 20.92 13.46
N GLN A 102 8.32 21.09 14.61
CA GLN A 102 8.22 20.06 15.64
C GLN A 102 7.51 18.80 15.12
N TYR A 103 6.46 18.96 14.34
CA TYR A 103 5.77 17.85 13.70
C TYR A 103 6.64 17.16 12.64
N LEU A 104 7.33 17.92 11.79
CA LEU A 104 8.26 17.42 10.81
C LEU A 104 9.39 16.60 11.46
N ASP A 105 10.01 17.11 12.51
CA ASP A 105 11.07 16.43 13.23
C ASP A 105 10.58 15.14 13.91
N SER A 106 9.34 15.11 14.42
CA SER A 106 8.72 13.91 14.95
C SER A 106 8.51 12.84 13.88
N VAL A 107 8.10 13.24 12.66
CA VAL A 107 7.92 12.33 11.52
C VAL A 107 9.26 11.73 11.09
N ILE A 108 10.31 12.55 11.00
CA ILE A 108 11.68 12.11 10.65
C ILE A 108 12.20 11.13 11.73
N SER A 109 12.01 11.44 13.00
CA SER A 109 12.36 10.54 14.11
C SER A 109 11.63 9.19 13.99
N ASN A 110 10.35 9.19 13.64
CA ASN A 110 9.60 7.96 13.42
C ASN A 110 10.07 7.17 12.19
N ILE A 111 10.52 7.84 11.13
CA ILE A 111 11.14 7.19 9.97
C ILE A 111 12.44 6.49 10.40
N ALA A 112 13.30 7.18 11.16
CA ALA A 112 14.54 6.60 11.67
C ALA A 112 14.27 5.38 12.59
N LYS A 113 13.35 5.50 13.55
CA LYS A 113 12.93 4.41 14.45
C LYS A 113 12.38 3.20 13.69
N LYS A 114 11.58 3.38 12.65
CA LYS A 114 11.06 2.28 11.81
C LYS A 114 12.16 1.51 11.08
N ASN A 115 13.29 2.15 10.84
CA ASN A 115 14.48 1.55 10.25
C ASN A 115 15.47 1.06 11.31
N ASN A 116 15.12 1.12 12.61
CA ASN A 116 15.96 0.77 13.75
C ASN A 116 17.29 1.55 13.80
N ILE A 117 17.25 2.83 13.43
CA ILE A 117 18.40 3.75 13.45
C ILE A 117 18.01 5.07 14.11
N THR A 118 19.00 5.84 14.53
CA THR A 118 18.84 7.24 15.00
C THR A 118 18.68 8.20 13.83
N VAL A 119 18.26 9.44 14.11
CA VAL A 119 18.18 10.50 13.08
C VAL A 119 19.57 10.86 12.55
N GLU A 120 20.58 10.86 13.41
CA GLU A 120 21.98 11.09 13.06
C GLU A 120 22.51 10.01 12.11
N GLU A 121 22.22 8.75 12.39
CA GLU A 121 22.58 7.63 11.49
C GLU A 121 21.83 7.69 10.18
N LEU A 122 20.56 8.12 10.17
CA LEU A 122 19.79 8.36 8.93
C LEU A 122 20.46 9.45 8.09
N LYS A 123 20.89 10.55 8.71
CA LYS A 123 21.60 11.64 8.04
C LYS A 123 22.90 11.14 7.41
N LEU A 124 23.76 10.46 8.18
CA LEU A 124 25.02 9.92 7.68
C LEU A 124 24.81 8.96 6.49
N LYS A 125 23.84 8.06 6.59
CA LYS A 125 23.52 7.14 5.49
C LYS A 125 23.09 7.84 4.21
N LEU A 126 22.27 8.90 4.34
CA LEU A 126 21.86 9.69 3.17
C LEU A 126 23.05 10.39 2.52
N GLU A 127 23.95 10.97 3.33
CA GLU A 127 25.16 11.66 2.86
C GLU A 127 26.15 10.66 2.21
N ASP A 128 26.33 9.46 2.78
CA ASP A 128 27.16 8.38 2.21
C ASP A 128 26.63 7.88 0.86
N GLU A 129 25.30 7.91 0.67
CA GLU A 129 24.64 7.55 -0.60
C GLU A 129 24.60 8.72 -1.60
N GLY A 130 25.24 9.86 -1.27
CA GLY A 130 25.32 11.05 -2.13
C GLY A 130 24.05 11.92 -2.10
N GLY A 131 23.15 11.70 -1.12
CA GLY A 131 21.98 12.54 -0.89
C GLY A 131 22.30 13.73 0.05
N ASP A 132 21.36 14.66 0.14
CA ASP A 132 21.40 15.80 1.07
C ASP A 132 20.27 15.68 2.09
N PHE A 133 20.60 15.77 3.37
CA PHE A 133 19.62 15.65 4.45
C PHE A 133 18.62 16.82 4.46
N SER A 134 19.02 18.03 4.02
CA SER A 134 18.14 19.18 3.90
C SER A 134 17.11 18.95 2.77
N GLU A 135 17.54 18.42 1.62
CA GLU A 135 16.65 18.08 0.52
C GLU A 135 15.66 16.96 0.94
N PHE A 136 16.14 15.97 1.69
CA PHE A 136 15.27 14.92 2.28
C PHE A 136 14.21 15.54 3.21
N LYS A 137 14.63 16.43 4.13
CA LYS A 137 13.73 17.12 5.06
C LYS A 137 12.69 17.98 4.33
N GLU A 138 13.11 18.70 3.28
CA GLU A 138 12.19 19.46 2.41
C GLU A 138 11.22 18.55 1.66
N GLY A 139 11.67 17.40 1.19
CA GLY A 139 10.82 16.40 0.55
C GLY A 139 9.72 15.90 1.49
N ILE A 140 10.07 15.51 2.72
CA ILE A 140 9.11 15.10 3.74
C ILE A 140 8.14 16.24 4.09
N SER A 141 8.67 17.45 4.26
CA SER A 141 7.84 18.64 4.53
C SER A 141 6.82 18.89 3.42
N TYR A 142 7.23 18.76 2.15
CA TYR A 142 6.32 18.89 1.02
C TYR A 142 5.26 17.78 0.97
N GLU A 143 5.62 16.52 1.24
CA GLU A 143 4.66 15.44 1.30
C GLU A 143 3.60 15.67 2.41
N LEU A 144 4.03 16.13 3.58
CA LEU A 144 3.12 16.47 4.67
C LEU A 144 2.18 17.61 4.28
N LEU A 145 2.73 18.67 3.66
CA LEU A 145 1.95 19.79 3.15
C LEU A 145 0.90 19.34 2.12
N MET A 146 1.34 18.55 1.14
CA MET A 146 0.47 18.00 0.09
C MET A 146 -0.65 17.16 0.69
N ASN A 147 -0.35 16.32 1.70
CA ASN A 147 -1.36 15.50 2.37
C ASN A 147 -2.38 16.37 3.11
N GLN A 148 -1.96 17.44 3.78
CA GLN A 148 -2.86 18.38 4.45
C GLN A 148 -3.75 19.12 3.45
N VAL A 149 -3.20 19.57 2.31
CA VAL A 149 -3.98 20.20 1.24
C VAL A 149 -5.00 19.20 0.66
N LYS A 150 -4.57 17.98 0.33
CA LYS A 150 -5.47 16.93 -0.16
C LYS A 150 -6.58 16.60 0.83
N GLU A 151 -6.25 16.49 2.10
CA GLU A 151 -7.24 16.21 3.13
C GLU A 151 -8.29 17.33 3.21
N ARG A 152 -7.83 18.60 3.27
CA ARG A 152 -8.73 19.75 3.40
C ARG A 152 -9.59 20.00 2.18
N GLU A 153 -8.98 19.93 0.98
CA GLU A 153 -9.67 20.34 -0.25
C GLU A 153 -10.44 19.22 -0.92
N ILE A 154 -10.07 17.98 -0.66
CA ILE A 154 -10.57 16.83 -1.43
C ILE A 154 -11.11 15.73 -0.53
N THR A 155 -10.25 15.09 0.27
CA THR A 155 -10.57 13.83 0.96
C THR A 155 -11.71 14.00 1.96
N SER A 156 -11.68 15.10 2.74
CA SER A 156 -12.75 15.42 3.72
C SER A 156 -14.12 15.66 3.08
N LYS A 157 -14.15 15.97 1.78
CA LYS A 157 -15.38 16.21 1.00
C LYS A 157 -15.88 14.97 0.26
N ILE A 158 -15.15 13.85 0.35
CA ILE A 158 -15.50 12.58 -0.32
C ILE A 158 -16.31 11.72 0.63
N ASN A 159 -17.49 11.34 0.18
CA ASN A 159 -18.28 10.29 0.84
C ASN A 159 -18.13 8.96 0.10
N VAL A 160 -17.94 7.89 0.85
CA VAL A 160 -17.97 6.51 0.35
C VAL A 160 -19.17 5.83 0.95
N SER A 161 -20.15 5.50 0.12
CA SER A 161 -21.40 4.88 0.55
C SER A 161 -21.24 3.36 0.77
N ASP A 162 -22.06 2.77 1.63
CA ASP A 162 -22.10 1.33 1.84
C ASP A 162 -22.44 0.57 0.55
N PHE A 163 -23.29 1.16 -0.32
CA PHE A 163 -23.59 0.59 -1.63
C PHE A 163 -22.34 0.44 -2.52
N GLU A 164 -21.46 1.42 -2.53
CA GLU A 164 -20.19 1.35 -3.30
C GLU A 164 -19.27 0.26 -2.75
N ILE A 165 -19.19 0.15 -1.40
CA ILE A 165 -18.42 -0.88 -0.73
C ILE A 165 -18.96 -2.28 -1.10
N GLU A 166 -20.26 -2.49 -0.97
CA GLU A 166 -20.91 -3.76 -1.31
C GLU A 166 -20.76 -4.10 -2.80
N SER A 167 -20.91 -3.11 -3.68
CA SER A 167 -20.74 -3.31 -5.13
C SER A 167 -19.31 -3.72 -5.48
N MET A 168 -18.32 -3.13 -4.82
CA MET A 168 -16.93 -3.51 -5.00
C MET A 168 -16.66 -4.93 -4.51
N LEU A 169 -17.13 -5.30 -3.32
CA LEU A 169 -16.99 -6.64 -2.77
C LEU A 169 -17.70 -7.70 -3.63
N LYS A 170 -18.88 -7.39 -4.16
CA LYS A 170 -19.60 -8.28 -5.11
C LYS A 170 -18.81 -8.49 -6.41
N LYS A 171 -18.19 -7.44 -6.96
CA LYS A 171 -17.31 -7.56 -8.14
C LYS A 171 -16.09 -8.41 -7.86
N GLU A 172 -15.53 -8.36 -6.64
CA GLU A 172 -14.42 -9.22 -6.25
C GLU A 172 -14.83 -10.70 -6.09
N THR A 173 -16.03 -10.96 -5.59
CA THR A 173 -16.56 -12.32 -5.48
C THR A 173 -17.04 -12.88 -6.80
N SER A 174 -17.41 -12.04 -7.76
CA SER A 174 -17.80 -12.42 -9.13
C SER A 174 -16.60 -12.47 -10.10
N LYS A 175 -15.37 -12.34 -9.63
CA LYS A 175 -14.19 -12.55 -10.48
C LYS A 175 -14.19 -13.98 -10.98
N ALA A 176 -13.90 -14.11 -12.29
CA ALA A 176 -13.77 -15.38 -13.01
C ALA A 176 -13.03 -16.45 -12.20
N PRO A 177 -13.32 -17.73 -12.42
CA PRO A 177 -12.61 -18.83 -11.76
C PRO A 177 -11.11 -18.58 -11.76
N ALA A 178 -10.46 -18.80 -10.64
CA ALA A 178 -9.03 -18.50 -10.51
C ALA A 178 -8.14 -19.62 -11.03
N GLU A 179 -8.69 -20.83 -11.14
CA GLU A 179 -8.01 -21.99 -11.71
C GLU A 179 -8.93 -22.73 -12.69
N PHE A 180 -8.34 -23.15 -13.80
CA PHE A 180 -9.00 -23.83 -14.89
C PHE A 180 -8.33 -25.17 -15.13
N LYS A 181 -9.11 -26.24 -15.21
CA LYS A 181 -8.64 -27.53 -15.70
C LYS A 181 -8.83 -27.57 -17.20
N ILE A 182 -7.72 -27.74 -17.93
CA ILE A 182 -7.73 -27.66 -19.39
C ILE A 182 -7.05 -28.85 -20.03
N SER A 183 -7.59 -29.27 -21.16
CA SER A 183 -6.95 -30.20 -22.08
C SER A 183 -6.55 -29.49 -23.36
N HIS A 184 -5.47 -29.96 -24.00
CA HIS A 184 -4.83 -29.28 -25.12
C HIS A 184 -4.41 -30.21 -26.23
N ILE A 185 -4.70 -29.84 -27.46
CA ILE A 185 -4.19 -30.45 -28.69
C ILE A 185 -3.35 -29.44 -29.42
N LEU A 186 -2.11 -29.81 -29.77
CA LEU A 186 -1.24 -29.03 -30.64
C LEU A 186 -1.02 -29.76 -31.97
N LEU A 187 -1.39 -29.12 -33.05
CA LEU A 187 -1.05 -29.51 -34.40
C LEU A 187 0.14 -28.67 -34.88
N LYS A 188 1.34 -29.28 -34.87
CA LYS A 188 2.56 -28.57 -35.27
C LYS A 188 2.55 -28.26 -36.77
N LYS A 189 3.26 -27.21 -37.16
CA LYS A 189 3.57 -26.92 -38.56
C LYS A 189 4.47 -28.03 -39.12
N GLU A 190 4.14 -28.54 -40.28
CA GLU A 190 5.05 -29.42 -41.06
C GLU A 190 5.58 -28.64 -42.24
N ASN A 191 6.93 -28.64 -42.45
CA ASN A 191 7.65 -27.95 -43.55
C ASN A 191 7.33 -26.44 -43.66
N GLY A 192 7.11 -25.75 -42.55
CA GLY A 192 6.82 -24.31 -42.55
C GLY A 192 5.38 -23.94 -42.90
N TYR A 193 4.57 -24.90 -43.32
CA TYR A 193 3.13 -24.67 -43.60
C TYR A 193 2.26 -25.07 -42.41
N ILE A 194 1.26 -24.27 -42.10
CA ILE A 194 0.19 -24.64 -41.17
C ILE A 194 -0.51 -25.86 -41.83
N LEU A 195 -0.55 -26.99 -41.10
CA LEU A 195 -1.18 -28.22 -41.56
C LEU A 195 -2.53 -27.90 -42.21
N GLY A 196 -2.65 -28.24 -43.50
CA GLY A 196 -3.72 -27.82 -44.39
C GLY A 196 -5.10 -28.08 -43.83
N GLY A 197 -6.04 -27.26 -44.27
CA GLY A 197 -7.43 -27.23 -43.75
C GLY A 197 -8.16 -28.57 -43.70
N GLU A 198 -7.73 -29.62 -44.43
CA GLU A 198 -8.33 -30.95 -44.39
C GLU A 198 -8.07 -31.72 -43.11
N LYS A 199 -6.83 -31.74 -42.60
CA LYS A 199 -6.50 -32.43 -41.33
C LYS A 199 -7.16 -31.75 -40.15
N LEU A 200 -7.16 -30.40 -40.13
CA LEU A 200 -7.85 -29.63 -39.12
C LEU A 200 -9.38 -29.88 -39.18
N LYS A 201 -9.99 -29.83 -40.39
CA LYS A 201 -11.42 -30.12 -40.60
C LYS A 201 -11.76 -31.53 -40.09
N LYS A 202 -10.91 -32.51 -40.38
CA LYS A 202 -11.09 -33.91 -39.92
C LYS A 202 -11.10 -33.98 -38.40
N ILE A 203 -10.13 -33.34 -37.73
CA ILE A 203 -10.03 -33.30 -36.25
C ILE A 203 -11.24 -32.58 -35.64
N LEU A 204 -11.66 -31.42 -36.19
CA LEU A 204 -12.85 -30.72 -35.71
C LEU A 204 -14.14 -31.56 -35.85
N ASN A 205 -14.23 -32.34 -36.92
CA ASN A 205 -15.37 -33.24 -37.10
C ASN A 205 -15.31 -34.44 -36.14
N GLN A 206 -14.11 -34.97 -35.89
CA GLN A 206 -13.92 -36.05 -34.92
C GLN A 206 -14.25 -35.61 -33.49
N LEU A 207 -13.96 -34.32 -33.13
CA LEU A 207 -14.29 -33.78 -31.82
C LEU A 207 -15.81 -33.73 -31.55
N LYS A 208 -16.64 -33.91 -32.56
CA LYS A 208 -18.11 -34.02 -32.39
C LYS A 208 -18.57 -35.41 -31.99
N THR A 209 -17.77 -36.42 -32.27
CA THR A 209 -18.16 -37.84 -32.13
C THR A 209 -17.23 -38.65 -31.24
N GLU A 210 -15.99 -38.22 -31.08
CA GLU A 210 -14.96 -38.87 -30.29
C GLU A 210 -14.58 -38.03 -29.07
N THR A 211 -13.96 -38.67 -28.07
CA THR A 211 -13.48 -37.96 -26.89
C THR A 211 -12.25 -37.09 -27.22
N PHE A 212 -12.18 -35.93 -26.63
CA PHE A 212 -11.02 -35.03 -26.78
C PHE A 212 -9.70 -35.76 -26.46
N SER A 213 -9.71 -36.61 -25.42
CA SER A 213 -8.54 -37.35 -24.98
C SER A 213 -8.03 -38.31 -26.07
N ASN A 214 -8.92 -39.10 -26.74
CA ASN A 214 -8.52 -40.00 -27.81
C ASN A 214 -7.93 -39.23 -29.00
N ILE A 215 -8.52 -38.09 -29.36
CA ILE A 215 -8.03 -37.30 -30.44
C ILE A 215 -6.68 -36.65 -30.08
N ALA A 216 -6.49 -36.23 -28.83
CA ALA A 216 -5.23 -35.70 -28.35
C ALA A 216 -4.10 -36.77 -28.41
N ILE A 217 -4.37 -37.98 -27.97
CA ILE A 217 -3.41 -39.11 -28.02
C ILE A 217 -2.97 -39.38 -29.47
N ASN A 218 -3.92 -39.38 -30.40
CA ASN A 218 -3.66 -39.82 -31.78
C ASN A 218 -3.06 -38.67 -32.65
N ASN A 219 -3.37 -37.41 -32.35
CA ASN A 219 -3.05 -36.30 -33.26
C ASN A 219 -2.20 -35.18 -32.65
N SER A 220 -2.17 -35.06 -31.31
CA SER A 220 -1.45 -33.95 -30.69
C SER A 220 0.07 -34.16 -30.69
N ARG A 221 0.79 -33.05 -30.91
CA ARG A 221 2.24 -32.94 -30.71
C ARG A 221 2.58 -32.02 -29.54
N GLY A 222 1.58 -31.71 -28.70
CA GLY A 222 1.73 -30.89 -27.51
C GLY A 222 2.18 -31.62 -26.26
N PRO A 223 2.46 -30.93 -25.20
CA PRO A 223 2.72 -31.51 -23.88
C PRO A 223 1.51 -32.39 -23.45
N MET A 224 1.77 -33.48 -22.76
CA MET A 224 0.76 -34.41 -22.27
C MET A 224 -0.15 -35.05 -23.34
N ALA A 225 0.25 -35.04 -24.64
CA ALA A 225 -0.51 -35.68 -25.71
C ALA A 225 -0.81 -37.16 -25.37
N ASN A 226 0.17 -37.91 -24.86
CA ASN A 226 0.06 -39.31 -24.44
C ASN A 226 -0.86 -39.54 -23.21
N LYS A 227 -1.23 -38.47 -22.52
CA LYS A 227 -2.20 -38.45 -21.40
C LYS A 227 -3.52 -37.78 -21.79
N GLY A 228 -3.86 -37.80 -23.08
CA GLY A 228 -5.10 -37.20 -23.56
C GLY A 228 -5.09 -35.69 -23.62
N GLY A 229 -3.91 -35.06 -23.52
CA GLY A 229 -3.74 -33.62 -23.55
C GLY A 229 -4.04 -32.91 -22.23
N ASP A 230 -4.33 -33.62 -21.15
CA ASP A 230 -4.67 -33.04 -19.83
C ASP A 230 -3.47 -32.27 -19.27
N LEU A 231 -3.58 -30.94 -19.21
CA LEU A 231 -2.59 -30.02 -18.61
C LEU A 231 -2.81 -29.82 -17.11
N GLY A 232 -3.87 -30.39 -16.55
CA GLY A 232 -4.24 -30.23 -15.14
C GLY A 232 -4.81 -28.84 -14.84
N TRP A 233 -4.84 -28.54 -13.55
CA TRP A 233 -5.28 -27.24 -13.04
C TRP A 233 -4.21 -26.18 -13.28
N LYS A 234 -4.62 -25.04 -13.87
CA LYS A 234 -3.76 -23.89 -14.18
C LYS A 234 -4.42 -22.60 -13.74
N LYS A 235 -3.66 -21.72 -13.14
CA LYS A 235 -4.11 -20.34 -12.91
C LYS A 235 -4.12 -19.56 -14.22
N ILE A 236 -4.98 -18.55 -14.32
CA ILE A 236 -5.11 -17.75 -15.55
C ILE A 236 -3.76 -17.10 -15.94
N GLU A 237 -2.95 -16.70 -14.94
CA GLU A 237 -1.65 -16.07 -15.13
C GLU A 237 -0.55 -17.04 -15.61
N GLU A 238 -0.78 -18.35 -15.45
CA GLU A 238 0.14 -19.42 -15.89
C GLU A 238 -0.12 -19.83 -17.35
N LEU A 239 -1.22 -19.34 -17.92
CA LEU A 239 -1.62 -19.69 -19.28
C LEU A 239 -1.05 -18.68 -20.29
N PRO A 240 -0.69 -19.15 -21.50
CA PRO A 240 -0.42 -18.25 -22.61
C PRO A 240 -1.61 -17.30 -22.84
N GLU A 241 -1.35 -16.05 -23.19
CA GLU A 241 -2.37 -15.02 -23.43
C GLU A 241 -3.45 -15.51 -24.40
N LEU A 242 -3.04 -16.23 -25.46
CA LEU A 242 -3.93 -16.83 -26.46
C LEU A 242 -4.95 -17.78 -25.82
N PHE A 243 -4.55 -18.55 -24.80
CA PHE A 243 -5.43 -19.50 -24.10
C PHE A 243 -6.32 -18.78 -23.09
N SER A 244 -5.76 -17.82 -22.35
CA SER A 244 -6.57 -17.06 -21.37
C SER A 244 -7.69 -16.26 -22.03
N ILE A 245 -7.44 -15.67 -23.20
CA ILE A 245 -8.48 -14.99 -24.00
C ILE A 245 -9.56 -15.97 -24.45
N ALA A 246 -9.19 -17.17 -24.92
CA ALA A 246 -10.16 -18.18 -25.35
C ALA A 246 -11.01 -18.69 -24.17
N ILE A 247 -10.36 -19.05 -23.07
CA ILE A 247 -11.01 -19.61 -21.86
C ILE A 247 -12.01 -18.61 -21.25
N SER A 248 -11.71 -17.31 -21.30
CA SER A 248 -12.61 -16.27 -20.76
C SER A 248 -14.00 -16.23 -21.42
N LYS A 249 -14.13 -16.87 -22.60
CA LYS A 249 -15.39 -16.94 -23.40
C LYS A 249 -16.01 -18.34 -23.41
N MET A 250 -15.38 -19.31 -22.75
CA MET A 250 -15.79 -20.72 -22.78
C MET A 250 -16.55 -21.09 -21.52
N SER A 251 -17.53 -21.98 -21.67
CA SER A 251 -18.19 -22.69 -20.59
C SER A 251 -17.49 -24.04 -20.32
N ILE A 252 -17.69 -24.62 -19.14
CA ILE A 252 -17.16 -25.96 -18.81
C ILE A 252 -17.70 -26.98 -19.82
N GLY A 253 -16.79 -27.73 -20.42
CA GLY A 253 -17.08 -28.70 -21.47
C GLY A 253 -16.85 -28.17 -22.89
N ASP A 254 -16.74 -26.87 -23.09
CA ASP A 254 -16.53 -26.28 -24.42
C ASP A 254 -15.13 -26.61 -24.98
N VAL A 255 -15.08 -26.72 -26.31
CA VAL A 255 -13.86 -26.82 -27.11
C VAL A 255 -13.67 -25.51 -27.87
N SER A 256 -12.47 -24.96 -27.81
CA SER A 256 -12.17 -23.67 -28.47
C SER A 256 -12.20 -23.75 -29.99
N GLU A 257 -12.43 -22.63 -30.64
CA GLU A 257 -12.01 -22.44 -32.03
C GLU A 257 -10.49 -22.70 -32.16
N PRO A 258 -10.01 -23.02 -33.39
CA PRO A 258 -8.58 -23.21 -33.63
C PRO A 258 -7.78 -21.93 -33.33
N LEU A 259 -6.85 -22.01 -32.40
CA LEU A 259 -6.00 -20.91 -31.96
C LEU A 259 -4.65 -20.99 -32.66
N VAL A 260 -4.29 -20.00 -33.46
CA VAL A 260 -3.05 -20.01 -34.27
C VAL A 260 -1.90 -19.32 -33.51
N SER A 261 -0.76 -20.01 -33.42
CA SER A 261 0.48 -19.46 -32.84
C SER A 261 1.68 -19.71 -33.74
N GLY A 262 2.86 -19.21 -33.32
CA GLY A 262 4.14 -19.53 -33.97
C GLY A 262 4.45 -21.03 -34.01
N ASN A 263 3.97 -21.82 -33.02
CA ASN A 263 4.24 -23.23 -32.85
C ASN A 263 3.24 -24.14 -33.61
N GLY A 264 2.13 -23.62 -34.10
CA GLY A 264 1.11 -24.38 -34.78
C GLY A 264 -0.31 -23.95 -34.45
N ILE A 265 -1.26 -24.88 -34.60
CA ILE A 265 -2.66 -24.69 -34.26
C ILE A 265 -2.94 -25.40 -32.94
N HIS A 266 -3.51 -24.66 -32.00
CA HIS A 266 -3.91 -25.16 -30.71
C HIS A 266 -5.44 -25.29 -30.65
N ILE A 267 -5.93 -26.36 -30.05
CA ILE A 267 -7.33 -26.56 -29.68
C ILE A 267 -7.32 -26.87 -28.19
N ILE A 268 -8.09 -26.12 -27.41
CA ILE A 268 -8.20 -26.35 -25.97
C ILE A 268 -9.63 -26.73 -25.61
N ARG A 269 -9.80 -27.53 -24.58
CA ARG A 269 -11.08 -27.81 -23.94
C ARG A 269 -11.03 -27.36 -22.49
N LEU A 270 -12.04 -26.65 -22.07
CA LEU A 270 -12.24 -26.31 -20.67
C LEU A 270 -12.92 -27.49 -19.95
N ASP A 271 -12.15 -28.28 -19.21
CA ASP A 271 -12.66 -29.48 -18.54
C ASP A 271 -13.40 -29.15 -17.26
N ASP A 272 -12.90 -28.15 -16.50
CA ASP A 272 -13.48 -27.72 -15.24
C ASP A 272 -12.95 -26.32 -14.88
N ALA A 273 -13.65 -25.62 -13.99
CA ALA A 273 -13.26 -24.33 -13.50
C ALA A 273 -13.62 -24.23 -12.02
N LYS A 274 -12.67 -23.87 -11.18
CA LYS A 274 -12.92 -23.63 -9.77
C LYS A 274 -12.53 -22.21 -9.40
N ASN A 275 -13.37 -21.61 -8.59
CA ASN A 275 -12.94 -20.43 -7.86
C ASN A 275 -11.72 -20.85 -7.05
N SER A 276 -10.67 -20.03 -7.00
CA SER A 276 -9.70 -20.26 -5.96
C SER A 276 -10.52 -20.33 -4.68
N ASP A 277 -10.53 -21.50 -4.05
CA ASP A 277 -10.63 -21.54 -2.62
C ASP A 277 -9.41 -20.71 -2.14
N LYS A 278 -9.51 -19.39 -2.23
CA LYS A 278 -8.94 -18.60 -1.18
C LYS A 278 -9.63 -19.20 0.02
N LYS A 279 -9.00 -20.19 0.68
CA LYS A 279 -9.18 -20.37 2.11
C LYS A 279 -9.32 -18.93 2.57
N SER A 280 -10.54 -18.51 2.82
CA SER A 280 -10.75 -17.16 3.28
C SER A 280 -9.85 -17.12 4.50
N ASN A 281 -8.68 -16.49 4.39
CA ASN A 281 -7.79 -16.35 5.52
C ASN A 281 -8.65 -15.57 6.49
N ARG A 282 -9.36 -16.32 7.33
CA ARG A 282 -10.18 -15.71 8.36
C ARG A 282 -9.24 -14.93 9.21
N ILE A 283 -9.55 -13.67 9.37
CA ILE A 283 -8.77 -12.75 10.19
C ILE A 283 -9.47 -12.72 11.53
N PHE A 284 -8.82 -13.31 12.50
CA PHE A 284 -9.30 -13.24 13.88
C PHE A 284 -8.60 -12.10 14.60
N SER A 285 -9.33 -11.36 15.40
CA SER A 285 -8.78 -10.40 16.33
C SER A 285 -9.06 -10.85 17.76
N GLU A 286 -7.98 -10.87 18.54
CA GLU A 286 -8.09 -11.06 19.98
C GLU A 286 -8.67 -9.79 20.60
N GLN A 287 -9.77 -9.93 21.30
CA GLN A 287 -10.48 -8.84 21.99
C GLN A 287 -10.58 -9.15 23.47
N PHE A 288 -10.45 -8.08 24.25
CA PHE A 288 -10.52 -8.09 25.70
C PHE A 288 -11.72 -7.27 26.15
N ASN A 289 -12.54 -7.81 27.03
CA ASN A 289 -13.58 -7.04 27.70
C ASN A 289 -12.96 -6.36 28.92
N ILE A 290 -12.82 -5.04 28.83
CA ILE A 290 -11.99 -4.26 29.76
C ILE A 290 -12.85 -3.26 30.52
N SER A 291 -12.60 -3.18 31.82
CA SER A 291 -12.94 -2.04 32.64
C SER A 291 -11.68 -1.39 33.19
N GLN A 292 -11.66 -0.06 33.33
CA GLN A 292 -10.50 0.68 33.83
C GLN A 292 -10.85 1.77 34.82
N ILE A 293 -9.91 2.06 35.70
CA ILE A 293 -9.89 3.27 36.54
C ILE A 293 -8.63 4.04 36.11
N LEU A 294 -8.83 5.20 35.50
CA LEU A 294 -7.76 6.06 35.01
C LEU A 294 -7.58 7.27 35.93
N ILE A 295 -6.35 7.54 36.35
CA ILE A 295 -5.94 8.81 36.96
C ILE A 295 -4.92 9.45 36.04
N LYS A 296 -5.24 10.66 35.54
CA LYS A 296 -4.37 11.40 34.63
C LYS A 296 -3.16 11.98 35.34
N THR A 297 -2.02 11.93 34.69
CA THR A 297 -0.84 12.68 35.13
C THR A 297 -1.04 14.16 34.80
N ASN A 298 -0.77 15.04 35.76
CA ASN A 298 -0.75 16.49 35.56
C ASN A 298 0.41 17.10 36.36
N GLU A 299 0.73 18.36 36.12
CA GLU A 299 1.84 19.05 36.78
C GLU A 299 1.70 19.15 38.34
N ILE A 300 0.50 18.88 38.84
CA ILE A 300 0.20 19.02 40.29
C ILE A 300 0.30 17.67 41.01
N ASN A 301 0.01 16.55 40.33
CA ASN A 301 0.00 15.23 40.91
C ASN A 301 1.32 14.51 40.66
N ASN A 302 2.11 14.32 41.70
CA ASN A 302 3.31 13.49 41.65
C ASN A 302 2.89 12.03 41.38
N GLU A 303 3.62 11.34 40.50
CA GLU A 303 3.41 9.93 40.13
C GLU A 303 3.29 9.00 41.35
N ASP A 304 4.10 9.21 42.39
CA ASP A 304 4.04 8.41 43.58
C ASP A 304 2.74 8.57 44.36
N ALA A 305 2.16 9.78 44.35
CA ALA A 305 0.85 10.04 44.94
C ALA A 305 -0.26 9.31 44.16
N ILE A 306 -0.18 9.33 42.82
CA ILE A 306 -1.13 8.61 41.92
C ILE A 306 -1.03 7.09 42.17
N LYS A 307 0.17 6.54 42.16
CA LYS A 307 0.41 5.12 42.44
C LYS A 307 -0.14 4.70 43.80
N LYS A 308 0.08 5.53 44.84
CA LYS A 308 -0.43 5.28 46.20
C LYS A 308 -1.95 5.31 46.23
N LYS A 309 -2.57 6.30 45.53
CA LYS A 309 -4.04 6.41 45.41
C LYS A 309 -4.61 5.19 44.72
N LEU A 310 -4.06 4.77 43.60
CA LEU A 310 -4.53 3.57 42.87
C LEU A 310 -4.32 2.28 43.68
N LYS A 311 -3.22 2.13 44.39
CA LYS A 311 -3.01 0.99 45.30
C LYS A 311 -4.08 0.93 46.39
N ASN A 312 -4.45 2.07 47.00
CA ASN A 312 -5.51 2.13 47.98
C ASN A 312 -6.89 1.76 47.37
N ILE A 313 -7.20 2.24 46.17
CA ILE A 313 -8.41 1.87 45.44
C ILE A 313 -8.42 0.36 45.14
N LYS A 314 -7.30 -0.20 44.71
CA LYS A 314 -7.16 -1.64 44.48
C LYS A 314 -7.41 -2.44 45.73
N ASN A 315 -6.90 -2.01 46.90
CA ASN A 315 -7.14 -2.67 48.16
C ASN A 315 -8.62 -2.62 48.56
N GLN A 316 -9.29 -1.49 48.39
CA GLN A 316 -10.74 -1.36 48.62
C GLN A 316 -11.57 -2.34 47.77
N ILE A 317 -11.15 -2.52 46.51
CA ILE A 317 -11.81 -3.48 45.60
C ILE A 317 -11.55 -4.92 46.08
N LEU A 318 -10.35 -5.25 46.53
CA LEU A 318 -10.01 -6.56 47.09
C LEU A 318 -10.75 -6.83 48.40
N GLU A 319 -11.10 -5.79 49.15
CA GLU A 319 -11.90 -5.85 50.38
C GLU A 319 -13.43 -5.91 50.11
N GLY A 320 -13.87 -5.88 48.84
CA GLY A 320 -15.25 -6.11 48.47
C GLY A 320 -15.99 -4.92 47.84
N VAL A 321 -15.33 -3.78 47.63
CA VAL A 321 -15.92 -2.68 46.86
C VAL A 321 -15.99 -3.10 45.39
N LYS A 322 -17.12 -2.88 44.74
CA LYS A 322 -17.24 -3.21 43.31
C LYS A 322 -16.33 -2.31 42.45
N PHE A 323 -15.72 -2.90 41.44
CA PHE A 323 -14.86 -2.15 40.49
C PHE A 323 -15.62 -0.99 39.85
N SER A 324 -16.88 -1.20 39.48
CA SER A 324 -17.77 -0.18 38.88
C SER A 324 -18.00 1.03 39.80
N GLU A 325 -18.23 0.78 41.09
CA GLU A 325 -18.39 1.84 42.09
C GLU A 325 -17.12 2.65 42.28
N ALA A 326 -15.99 1.97 42.40
CA ALA A 326 -14.68 2.62 42.46
C ALA A 326 -14.36 3.41 41.18
N ALA A 327 -14.68 2.87 40.01
CA ALA A 327 -14.48 3.55 38.74
C ALA A 327 -15.32 4.84 38.61
N SER A 328 -16.61 4.79 38.99
CA SER A 328 -17.48 5.97 38.99
C SER A 328 -16.99 7.07 39.92
N GLN A 329 -16.40 6.67 41.07
CA GLN A 329 -15.97 7.62 42.09
C GLN A 329 -14.55 8.21 41.80
N PHE A 330 -13.63 7.43 41.27
CA PHE A 330 -12.23 7.80 41.22
C PHE A 330 -11.64 7.96 39.82
N SER A 331 -12.31 7.45 38.77
CA SER A 331 -11.75 7.50 37.41
C SER A 331 -11.96 8.89 36.81
N GLU A 332 -10.89 9.39 36.20
CA GLU A 332 -10.85 10.71 35.52
C GLU A 332 -11.01 10.59 33.98
N GLY A 333 -11.21 9.39 33.48
CA GLY A 333 -11.41 9.11 32.06
C GLY A 333 -12.87 9.17 31.61
N PRO A 334 -13.15 9.22 30.30
CA PRO A 334 -14.52 9.20 29.77
C PRO A 334 -15.33 7.96 30.21
N ALA A 335 -14.66 6.84 30.45
CA ALA A 335 -15.29 5.61 30.90
C ALA A 335 -15.83 5.69 32.33
N SER A 336 -15.51 6.74 33.13
CA SER A 336 -16.09 6.93 34.48
C SER A 336 -17.62 7.02 34.45
N LEU A 337 -18.17 7.63 33.38
CA LEU A 337 -19.61 7.72 33.14
C LEU A 337 -20.29 6.38 32.83
N LEU A 338 -19.47 5.40 32.42
CA LEU A 338 -19.87 4.02 32.13
C LEU A 338 -19.35 3.05 33.21
N GLU A 339 -19.19 3.52 34.44
CA GLU A 339 -18.73 2.70 35.57
C GLU A 339 -17.35 2.03 35.30
N GLY A 340 -16.52 2.70 34.49
CA GLY A 340 -15.20 2.22 34.07
C GLY A 340 -15.21 1.29 32.87
N ALA A 341 -16.36 0.86 32.36
CA ALA A 341 -16.45 -0.11 31.28
C ALA A 341 -16.02 0.49 29.93
N LEU A 342 -15.02 -0.12 29.29
CA LEU A 342 -14.65 0.13 27.91
C LEU A 342 -15.32 -0.88 26.97
N GLY A 343 -15.82 -2.00 27.51
CA GLY A 343 -16.36 -3.10 26.74
C GLY A 343 -15.29 -3.87 25.97
N TRP A 344 -15.66 -4.43 24.80
CA TRP A 344 -14.76 -5.22 23.99
C TRP A 344 -13.79 -4.33 23.19
N VAL A 345 -12.52 -4.40 23.55
CA VAL A 345 -11.42 -3.65 22.90
C VAL A 345 -10.55 -4.60 22.11
N ASP A 346 -10.28 -4.24 20.86
CA ASP A 346 -9.42 -4.99 19.97
C ASP A 346 -7.95 -4.79 20.34
N LYS A 347 -7.20 -5.86 20.45
CA LYS A 347 -5.77 -5.84 20.76
C LYS A 347 -4.97 -4.92 19.83
N SER A 348 -5.34 -4.89 18.56
CA SER A 348 -4.65 -4.07 17.53
C SER A 348 -4.96 -2.58 17.64
N ALA A 349 -5.99 -2.20 18.37
CA ALA A 349 -6.38 -0.80 18.58
C ALA A 349 -5.77 -0.18 19.85
N MET A 350 -5.11 -0.99 20.68
CA MET A 350 -4.49 -0.52 21.92
C MET A 350 -3.14 0.16 21.65
N LEU A 351 -2.88 1.24 22.39
CA LEU A 351 -1.56 1.86 22.44
C LEU A 351 -0.53 0.92 23.12
N PRO A 352 0.77 1.03 22.82
CA PRO A 352 1.77 0.04 23.25
C PRO A 352 1.80 -0.25 24.74
N ASN A 353 1.87 0.77 25.59
CA ASN A 353 1.95 0.57 27.04
C ASN A 353 0.66 0.02 27.60
N TYR A 354 -0.49 0.52 27.12
CA TYR A 354 -1.81 0.03 27.52
C TYR A 354 -2.01 -1.43 27.12
N LYS A 355 -1.58 -1.80 25.90
CA LYS A 355 -1.60 -3.19 25.43
C LYS A 355 -0.77 -4.10 26.34
N SER A 356 0.45 -3.69 26.66
CA SER A 356 1.31 -4.45 27.58
C SER A 356 0.69 -4.61 28.95
N ALA A 357 0.01 -3.57 29.46
CA ALA A 357 -0.71 -3.62 30.73
C ALA A 357 -1.87 -4.62 30.68
N VAL A 358 -2.67 -4.63 29.60
CA VAL A 358 -3.78 -5.58 29.42
C VAL A 358 -3.27 -7.01 29.29
N GLU A 359 -2.22 -7.24 28.50
CA GLU A 359 -1.61 -8.57 28.32
C GLU A 359 -0.99 -9.14 29.61
N SER A 360 -0.50 -8.28 30.51
CA SER A 360 0.04 -8.68 31.80
C SER A 360 -1.03 -8.82 32.90
N SER A 361 -2.28 -8.46 32.63
CA SER A 361 -3.35 -8.53 33.58
C SER A 361 -3.87 -9.96 33.77
N THR A 362 -4.20 -10.33 35.01
CA THR A 362 -4.84 -11.61 35.31
C THR A 362 -6.34 -11.49 34.99
N LEU A 363 -6.87 -12.48 34.27
CA LEU A 363 -8.30 -12.52 33.90
C LEU A 363 -9.18 -12.59 35.17
N GLY A 364 -10.17 -11.72 35.27
CA GLY A 364 -11.11 -11.64 36.39
C GLY A 364 -10.55 -10.95 37.64
N GLU A 365 -9.29 -10.50 37.62
CA GLU A 365 -8.67 -9.82 38.76
C GLU A 365 -8.27 -8.38 38.42
N VAL A 366 -8.30 -7.52 39.42
CA VAL A 366 -7.84 -6.14 39.27
C VAL A 366 -6.31 -6.10 39.23
N SER A 367 -5.79 -5.65 38.10
CA SER A 367 -4.37 -5.58 37.81
C SER A 367 -3.86 -4.14 37.79
N GLY A 368 -2.57 -3.94 38.04
CA GLY A 368 -1.94 -2.62 38.08
C GLY A 368 -1.62 -2.15 39.51
N PRO A 369 -1.24 -0.87 39.70
CA PRO A 369 -1.31 0.23 38.71
C PRO A 369 -0.28 0.11 37.61
N PHE A 370 -0.68 0.41 36.36
CA PHE A 370 0.17 0.46 35.18
C PHE A 370 0.32 1.88 34.67
N ASP A 371 1.51 2.22 34.17
CA ASP A 371 1.75 3.45 33.44
C ASP A 371 1.31 3.29 31.98
N THR A 372 0.62 4.29 31.45
CA THR A 372 0.13 4.32 30.07
C THR A 372 0.30 5.71 29.47
N GLU A 373 0.10 5.82 28.15
CA GLU A 373 0.24 7.08 27.44
C GLU A 373 -0.74 8.19 27.90
N VAL A 374 -1.79 7.81 28.64
CA VAL A 374 -2.84 8.74 29.08
C VAL A 374 -2.86 8.95 30.61
N GLY A 375 -2.00 8.26 31.33
CA GLY A 375 -1.91 8.29 32.79
C GLY A 375 -1.81 6.91 33.41
N TRP A 376 -2.01 6.81 34.70
CA TRP A 376 -1.93 5.57 35.47
C TRP A 376 -3.29 4.88 35.57
N VAL A 377 -3.32 3.56 35.34
CA VAL A 377 -4.57 2.79 35.28
C VAL A 377 -4.55 1.57 36.21
N LEU A 378 -5.72 1.26 36.78
CA LEU A 378 -6.09 -0.10 37.20
C LEU A 378 -6.95 -0.70 36.09
N ILE A 379 -6.71 -1.96 35.77
CA ILE A 379 -7.41 -2.68 34.72
C ILE A 379 -8.05 -3.93 35.30
N LEU A 380 -9.29 -4.18 34.88
CA LEU A 380 -9.99 -5.43 35.07
C LEU A 380 -10.33 -5.99 33.68
N VAL A 381 -9.69 -7.11 33.32
CA VAL A 381 -10.04 -7.88 32.11
C VAL A 381 -11.03 -8.97 32.54
N SER A 382 -12.29 -8.81 32.20
CA SER A 382 -13.34 -9.76 32.59
C SER A 382 -13.37 -10.99 31.69
N GLU A 383 -13.16 -10.81 30.39
CA GLU A 383 -13.25 -11.85 29.38
C GLU A 383 -12.31 -11.60 28.23
N THR A 384 -11.94 -12.68 27.53
CA THR A 384 -11.19 -12.60 26.26
C THR A 384 -11.94 -13.40 25.18
N ARG A 385 -11.84 -12.96 23.93
CA ARG A 385 -12.39 -13.70 22.79
C ARG A 385 -11.58 -13.51 21.54
N ASN A 386 -11.64 -14.50 20.65
CA ASN A 386 -11.19 -14.36 19.26
C ASN A 386 -12.40 -14.09 18.37
N LYS A 387 -12.54 -12.86 17.88
CA LYS A 387 -13.61 -12.46 16.96
C LYS A 387 -13.13 -12.58 15.52
N ASP A 388 -13.91 -13.25 14.67
CA ASP A 388 -13.71 -13.21 13.22
C ASP A 388 -14.08 -11.80 12.72
N ILE A 389 -13.09 -11.08 12.22
CA ILE A 389 -13.21 -9.71 11.69
C ILE A 389 -12.94 -9.66 10.18
N THR A 390 -13.06 -10.81 9.52
CA THR A 390 -12.74 -10.94 8.08
C THR A 390 -13.57 -9.97 7.25
N ASP A 391 -14.87 -9.90 7.49
CA ASP A 391 -15.79 -9.07 6.71
C ASP A 391 -15.59 -7.59 7.01
N GLU A 392 -15.37 -7.24 8.29
CA GLU A 392 -15.04 -5.86 8.66
C GLU A 392 -13.74 -5.39 7.99
N LYS A 393 -12.72 -6.24 7.96
CA LYS A 393 -11.45 -5.92 7.28
C LYS A 393 -11.60 -5.81 5.77
N LYS A 394 -12.39 -6.66 5.13
CA LYS A 394 -12.70 -6.56 3.69
C LYS A 394 -13.43 -5.25 3.38
N LYS A 395 -14.47 -4.92 4.16
CA LYS A 395 -15.21 -3.66 4.00
C LYS A 395 -14.31 -2.44 4.19
N LEU A 396 -13.45 -2.45 5.20
CA LEU A 396 -12.49 -1.37 5.43
C LEU A 396 -11.49 -1.25 4.27
N SER A 397 -10.95 -2.35 3.77
CA SER A 397 -10.03 -2.34 2.63
C SER A 397 -10.71 -1.80 1.36
N ALA A 398 -11.93 -2.24 1.07
CA ALA A 398 -12.72 -1.74 -0.05
C ALA A 398 -13.01 -0.24 0.09
N LYS A 399 -13.39 0.22 1.29
CA LYS A 399 -13.61 1.65 1.57
C LYS A 399 -12.37 2.49 1.31
N ILE A 400 -11.20 2.02 1.79
CA ILE A 400 -9.91 2.71 1.59
C ILE A 400 -9.59 2.78 0.09
N GLU A 401 -9.76 1.69 -0.66
CA GLU A 401 -9.48 1.66 -2.10
C GLU A 401 -10.42 2.60 -2.89
N ILE A 402 -11.72 2.60 -2.56
CA ILE A 402 -12.68 3.52 -3.19
C ILE A 402 -12.31 4.97 -2.87
N LEU A 403 -11.99 5.26 -1.61
CA LEU A 403 -11.59 6.60 -1.18
C LEU A 403 -10.33 7.06 -1.92
N GLN A 404 -9.29 6.23 -1.99
CA GLN A 404 -8.06 6.55 -2.71
C GLN A 404 -8.33 6.85 -4.19
N ARG A 405 -9.12 6.00 -4.87
CA ARG A 405 -9.49 6.22 -6.27
C ARG A 405 -10.27 7.52 -6.47
N LYS A 406 -11.27 7.79 -5.63
CA LYS A 406 -12.04 9.04 -5.69
C LYS A 406 -11.16 10.26 -5.42
N THR A 407 -10.28 10.16 -4.43
CA THR A 407 -9.32 11.23 -4.11
C THR A 407 -8.41 11.52 -5.29
N GLN A 408 -7.91 10.48 -5.96
CA GLN A 408 -7.01 10.65 -7.11
C GLN A 408 -7.69 11.34 -8.30
N ILE A 409 -8.94 10.95 -8.61
CA ILE A 409 -9.74 11.58 -9.68
C ILE A 409 -10.02 13.05 -9.32
N LYS A 410 -10.56 13.29 -8.12
CA LYS A 410 -10.91 14.64 -7.68
C LYS A 410 -9.70 15.55 -7.50
N TYR A 411 -8.54 14.98 -7.11
CA TYR A 411 -7.29 15.73 -7.05
C TYR A 411 -6.88 16.24 -8.43
N LYS A 412 -6.97 15.39 -9.45
CA LYS A 412 -6.65 15.79 -10.82
C LYS A 412 -7.55 16.94 -11.27
N ASP A 413 -8.87 16.81 -11.11
CA ASP A 413 -9.83 17.83 -11.51
C ASP A 413 -9.58 19.16 -10.77
N TRP A 414 -9.34 19.07 -9.46
CA TRP A 414 -9.04 20.24 -8.63
C TRP A 414 -7.70 20.89 -9.02
N TYR A 415 -6.67 20.10 -9.28
CA TYR A 415 -5.37 20.59 -9.69
C TYR A 415 -5.44 21.27 -11.09
N ASP A 416 -6.14 20.66 -12.05
CA ASP A 416 -6.34 21.25 -13.38
C ASP A 416 -7.10 22.59 -13.27
N GLN A 417 -8.10 22.67 -12.40
CA GLN A 417 -8.80 23.92 -12.10
C GLN A 417 -7.85 24.95 -11.45
N LEU A 418 -7.07 24.56 -10.46
CA LEU A 418 -6.08 25.45 -9.81
C LEU A 418 -5.07 25.96 -10.83
N LYS A 419 -4.55 25.08 -11.68
CA LYS A 419 -3.59 25.42 -12.75
C LYS A 419 -4.15 26.41 -13.75
N SER A 420 -5.45 26.31 -14.05
CA SER A 420 -6.12 27.24 -14.99
C SER A 420 -6.30 28.67 -14.46
N GLN A 421 -6.17 28.88 -13.16
CA GLN A 421 -6.36 30.18 -12.50
C GLN A 421 -5.05 30.94 -12.26
N VAL A 422 -3.92 30.37 -12.63
CA VAL A 422 -2.59 30.91 -12.35
C VAL A 422 -1.79 31.13 -13.64
N HIS A 423 -0.87 32.08 -13.60
CA HIS A 423 0.05 32.31 -14.71
C HIS A 423 1.22 31.30 -14.63
N ILE A 424 1.36 30.50 -15.68
CA ILE A 424 2.48 29.57 -15.83
C ILE A 424 3.10 29.77 -17.20
N GLU A 425 4.39 30.12 -17.23
CA GLU A 425 5.17 30.31 -18.46
C GLU A 425 6.35 29.34 -18.47
N ILE A 426 6.52 28.59 -19.56
CA ILE A 426 7.62 27.61 -19.72
C ILE A 426 8.60 28.15 -20.76
N LEU A 427 9.85 28.36 -20.33
CA LEU A 427 10.94 28.99 -21.08
C LEU A 427 11.99 27.98 -21.55
N LEU A 428 11.63 26.72 -21.70
CA LEU A 428 12.54 25.59 -21.95
C LEU A 428 13.27 25.69 -23.32
N ASN A 429 12.72 26.44 -24.28
CA ASN A 429 13.17 26.49 -25.67
C ASN A 429 13.81 27.82 -26.08
N GLU A 430 14.13 28.71 -25.14
CA GLU A 430 14.82 29.98 -25.44
C GLU A 430 16.32 29.94 -25.09
#